data_fdeaf6ed778c05bd1badb11ff2e7750b
#
_entry.id   fdeaf6ed778c05bd1badb11ff2e7750b
#
_cell.length_a   1.000
_cell.length_b   1.000
_cell.length_c   1.000
_cell.angle_alpha   90.00
_cell.angle_beta   90.00
_cell.angle_gamma   90.00
#
_symmetry.space_group_name_H-M   'P 1'
#
loop_
_entity.id
_entity.type
_entity.pdbx_description
1 polymer ?
#
loop_
_entity_poly.entity_id
_entity_poly.type
_entity_poly.pdbx_seq_one_letter_code
_entity_poly.pdbx_strand_id
1 'polypeptide(L)'
;MPKLDQATLDKGLKVLADIDGKLLTSLNSCVHCGLCAESCVFYLATKDERATPAMKVDIVTSIYKRYHTLTGKILPGLVNARDFNEDTIEEMIDVLFGSCSMCGRCNLHCSVGVDIELSLIHI
;
A
#
# COMPACT_ATOMS: atom_id res chain seq x y z
N MET A 1 -13.00 -17.74 1.45
CA MET A 1 -12.98 -16.59 2.38
C MET A 1 -14.39 -16.21 2.77
N PRO A 2 -14.66 -15.85 4.03
CA PRO A 2 -15.97 -15.32 4.38
C PRO A 2 -16.19 -14.02 3.59
N LYS A 3 -17.38 -13.85 3.04
CA LYS A 3 -17.75 -12.62 2.34
C LYS A 3 -17.66 -11.45 3.31
N LEU A 4 -16.88 -10.44 2.95
CA LEU A 4 -16.76 -9.25 3.76
C LEU A 4 -18.06 -8.44 3.68
N ASP A 5 -18.65 -8.16 4.85
CA ASP A 5 -19.82 -7.31 4.95
C ASP A 5 -19.46 -5.86 4.58
N GLN A 6 -20.38 -5.17 3.91
CA GLN A 6 -20.24 -3.77 3.54
C GLN A 6 -19.87 -2.89 4.75
N ALA A 7 -20.41 -3.21 5.93
CA ALA A 7 -20.09 -2.51 7.17
C ALA A 7 -18.60 -2.64 7.57
N THR A 8 -17.96 -3.76 7.28
CA THR A 8 -16.54 -3.99 7.54
C THR A 8 -15.67 -3.20 6.55
N LEU A 9 -16.08 -3.13 5.28
CA LEU A 9 -15.43 -2.29 4.27
C LEU A 9 -15.51 -0.80 4.64
N ASP A 10 -16.68 -0.34 5.09
CA ASP A 10 -16.87 1.05 5.52
C ASP A 10 -16.03 1.41 6.74
N LYS A 11 -15.84 0.47 7.67
CA LYS A 11 -14.91 0.66 8.81
C LYS A 11 -13.47 0.79 8.34
N GLY A 12 -13.03 -0.07 7.41
CA GLY A 12 -11.69 0.01 6.83
C GLY A 12 -11.45 1.35 6.12
N LEU A 13 -12.42 1.83 5.36
CA LEU A 13 -12.36 3.12 4.70
C LEU A 13 -12.29 4.30 5.68
N LYS A 14 -12.99 4.21 6.83
CA LYS A 14 -12.89 5.23 7.88
C LYS A 14 -11.51 5.27 8.53
N VAL A 15 -10.89 4.11 8.74
CA VAL A 15 -9.52 4.04 9.24
C VAL A 15 -8.54 4.68 8.27
N LEU A 16 -8.72 4.45 6.96
CA LEU A 16 -7.93 5.13 5.92
C LEU A 16 -8.19 6.65 5.86
N ALA A 17 -9.38 7.11 6.24
CA ALA A 17 -9.71 8.54 6.31
C ALA A 17 -9.00 9.25 7.47
N ASP A 18 -8.75 8.53 8.55
CA ASP A 18 -8.12 9.03 9.79
C ASP A 18 -6.57 8.87 9.75
N ILE A 19 -6.02 8.80 8.55
CA ILE A 19 -4.58 8.64 8.32
C ILE A 19 -3.81 9.82 8.88
N ASP A 20 -2.83 9.50 9.73
CA ASP A 20 -1.84 10.43 10.25
C ASP A 20 -1.11 11.18 9.12
N GLY A 21 -0.83 12.46 9.32
CA GLY A 21 -0.11 13.30 8.34
C GLY A 21 1.26 12.75 7.96
N LYS A 22 1.95 12.06 8.86
CA LYS A 22 3.22 11.38 8.57
C LYS A 22 3.02 10.24 7.56
N LEU A 23 2.00 9.43 7.75
CA LEU A 23 1.67 8.34 6.83
C LEU A 23 1.29 8.88 5.45
N LEU A 24 0.45 9.91 5.40
CA LEU A 24 0.06 10.55 4.15
C LEU A 24 1.25 11.12 3.39
N THR A 25 2.18 11.75 4.10
CA THR A 25 3.43 12.26 3.50
C THR A 25 4.27 11.11 2.95
N SER A 26 4.41 10.02 3.69
CA SER A 26 5.12 8.82 3.22
C SER A 26 4.49 8.23 1.96
N LEU A 27 3.16 8.08 1.93
CA LEU A 27 2.45 7.55 0.76
C LEU A 27 2.63 8.40 -0.51
N ASN A 28 2.73 9.72 -0.35
CA ASN A 28 2.90 10.64 -1.48
C ASN A 28 4.36 10.90 -1.87
N SER A 29 5.31 10.54 -1.03
CA SER A 29 6.74 10.80 -1.27
C SER A 29 7.44 9.72 -2.08
N CYS A 30 6.84 8.55 -2.25
CA CYS A 30 7.44 7.46 -3.00
C CYS A 30 7.60 7.83 -4.49
N VAL A 31 8.83 7.83 -4.97
CA VAL A 31 9.19 8.15 -6.37
C VAL A 31 9.45 6.90 -7.21
N HIS A 32 9.16 5.72 -6.70
CA HIS A 32 9.32 4.43 -7.39
C HIS A 32 10.73 4.18 -7.93
N CYS A 33 11.76 4.62 -7.21
CA CYS A 33 13.15 4.43 -7.63
C CYS A 33 13.65 2.98 -7.53
N GLY A 34 12.96 2.11 -6.79
CA GLY A 34 13.27 0.68 -6.69
C GLY A 34 14.40 0.31 -5.73
N LEU A 35 15.06 1.24 -5.06
CA LEU A 35 16.17 0.96 -4.13
C LEU A 35 15.75 0.04 -2.97
N CYS A 36 14.52 0.15 -2.51
CA CYS A 36 13.98 -0.70 -1.44
C CYS A 36 13.88 -2.19 -1.84
N ALA A 37 13.78 -2.49 -3.12
CA ALA A 37 13.74 -3.85 -3.62
C ALA A 37 15.06 -4.61 -3.35
N GLU A 38 16.19 -3.95 -3.45
CA GLU A 38 17.51 -4.53 -3.21
C GLU A 38 17.72 -4.96 -1.76
N SER A 39 16.94 -4.41 -0.83
CA SER A 39 17.00 -4.76 0.59
C SER A 39 15.93 -5.78 1.02
N CYS A 40 14.91 -6.00 0.21
CA CYS A 40 13.80 -6.89 0.52
C CYS A 40 14.14 -8.37 0.28
N VAL A 41 14.17 -9.16 1.35
CA VAL A 41 14.47 -10.61 1.27
C VAL A 41 13.47 -11.35 0.37
N PHE A 42 12.19 -11.02 0.44
CA PHE A 42 11.16 -11.64 -0.39
C PHE A 42 11.35 -11.36 -1.87
N TYR A 43 11.65 -10.11 -2.23
CA TYR A 43 11.97 -9.77 -3.61
C TYR A 43 13.24 -10.45 -4.10
N LEU A 44 14.30 -10.45 -3.30
CA LEU A 44 15.58 -11.08 -3.67
C LEU A 44 15.45 -12.59 -3.86
N ALA A 45 14.60 -13.25 -3.08
CA ALA A 45 14.37 -14.69 -3.17
C ALA A 45 13.45 -15.08 -4.33
N THR A 46 12.39 -14.31 -4.58
CA THR A 46 11.35 -14.65 -5.58
C THR A 46 11.52 -13.95 -6.91
N LYS A 47 12.17 -12.78 -6.93
CA LYS A 47 12.19 -11.85 -8.08
C LYS A 47 10.81 -11.45 -8.59
N ASP A 48 9.79 -11.58 -7.74
CA ASP A 48 8.43 -11.15 -8.02
C ASP A 48 8.31 -9.64 -7.76
N GLU A 49 7.91 -8.89 -8.79
CA GLU A 49 7.74 -7.43 -8.69
C GLU A 49 6.71 -7.04 -7.64
N ARG A 50 5.70 -7.87 -7.39
CA ARG A 50 4.68 -7.65 -6.35
C ARG A 50 5.25 -7.67 -4.94
N ALA A 51 6.35 -8.38 -4.71
CA ALA A 51 7.04 -8.41 -3.42
C ALA A 51 7.84 -7.13 -3.14
N THR A 52 8.04 -6.27 -4.14
CA THR A 52 8.76 -5.01 -4.00
C THR A 52 8.08 -4.09 -2.99
N PRO A 53 8.80 -3.53 -2.01
CA PRO A 53 8.19 -2.62 -1.01
C PRO A 53 7.46 -1.42 -1.62
N ALA A 54 7.96 -0.85 -2.71
CA ALA A 54 7.30 0.24 -3.42
C ALA A 54 5.90 -0.15 -3.94
N MET A 55 5.73 -1.39 -4.42
CA MET A 55 4.43 -1.90 -4.89
C MET A 55 3.43 -2.03 -3.73
N LYS A 56 3.90 -2.35 -2.54
CA LYS A 56 3.06 -2.42 -1.34
C LYS A 56 2.51 -1.05 -0.97
N VAL A 57 3.36 -0.03 -1.02
CA VAL A 57 2.94 1.38 -0.82
C VAL A 57 1.94 1.79 -1.91
N ASP A 58 2.14 1.36 -3.15
CA ASP A 58 1.26 1.68 -4.27
C ASP A 58 -0.16 1.15 -4.09
N ILE A 59 -0.31 -0.07 -3.60
CA ILE A 59 -1.63 -0.66 -3.33
C ILE A 59 -2.39 0.22 -2.34
N VAL A 60 -1.77 0.60 -1.23
CA VAL A 60 -2.37 1.47 -0.21
C VAL A 60 -2.71 2.85 -0.79
N THR A 61 -1.76 3.43 -1.52
CA THR A 61 -1.93 4.75 -2.14
C THR A 61 -3.04 4.75 -3.18
N SER A 62 -3.19 3.68 -3.97
CA SER A 62 -4.24 3.57 -4.99
C SER A 62 -5.64 3.56 -4.38
N ILE A 63 -5.82 2.86 -3.26
CA ILE A 63 -7.08 2.84 -2.52
C ILE A 63 -7.36 4.21 -1.90
N TYR A 64 -6.36 4.81 -1.26
CA TYR A 64 -6.48 6.16 -0.70
C TYR A 64 -6.92 7.17 -1.76
N LYS A 65 -6.28 7.18 -2.93
CA LYS A 65 -6.62 8.07 -4.05
C LYS A 65 -8.06 7.90 -4.51
N ARG A 66 -8.57 6.67 -4.54
CA ARG A 66 -9.93 6.38 -4.99
C ARG A 66 -10.99 7.07 -4.12
N TYR A 67 -10.80 7.07 -2.82
CA TYR A 67 -11.82 7.52 -1.86
C TYR A 67 -11.60 8.93 -1.32
N HIS A 68 -10.37 9.41 -1.29
CA HIS A 68 -10.03 10.69 -0.64
C HIS A 68 -9.55 11.78 -1.61
N THR A 69 -9.25 11.45 -2.86
CA THR A 69 -8.79 12.43 -3.86
C THR A 69 -9.88 12.67 -4.90
N LEU A 70 -10.14 13.95 -5.21
CA LEU A 70 -11.13 14.34 -6.26
C LEU A 70 -10.79 13.74 -7.63
N THR A 71 -9.52 13.76 -8.00
CA THR A 71 -9.04 13.16 -9.26
C THR A 71 -9.26 11.65 -9.30
N GLY A 72 -9.10 10.96 -8.19
CA GLY A 72 -9.37 9.52 -8.08
C GLY A 72 -10.86 9.18 -8.17
N LYS A 73 -11.74 10.09 -7.76
CA LYS A 73 -13.20 9.93 -7.87
C LYS A 73 -13.72 10.18 -9.28
N ILE A 74 -13.14 11.16 -10.00
CA ILE A 74 -13.59 11.58 -11.34
C ILE A 74 -12.92 10.75 -12.43
N LEU A 75 -11.62 10.51 -12.34
CA LEU A 75 -10.80 9.82 -13.33
C LEU A 75 -9.96 8.71 -12.69
N PRO A 76 -10.57 7.62 -12.19
CA PRO A 76 -9.85 6.56 -11.47
C PRO A 76 -8.79 5.88 -12.34
N GLY A 77 -9.04 5.71 -13.63
CA GLY A 77 -8.11 5.09 -14.57
C GLY A 77 -6.83 5.89 -14.82
N LEU A 78 -6.89 7.23 -14.72
CA LEU A 78 -5.75 8.10 -14.99
C LEU A 78 -4.75 8.14 -13.82
N VAL A 79 -5.24 8.01 -12.60
CA VAL A 79 -4.43 8.08 -11.37
C VAL A 79 -4.19 6.71 -10.72
N ASN A 80 -4.51 5.64 -11.44
CA ASN A 80 -4.39 4.25 -10.97
C ASN A 80 -5.11 4.02 -9.62
N ALA A 81 -6.29 4.61 -9.47
CA ALA A 81 -7.11 4.44 -8.27
C ALA A 81 -7.90 3.13 -8.35
N ARG A 82 -7.82 2.32 -7.29
CA ARG A 82 -8.49 1.02 -7.20
C ARG A 82 -9.66 1.06 -6.24
N ASP A 83 -10.72 0.36 -6.59
CA ASP A 83 -11.86 0.17 -5.70
C ASP A 83 -11.52 -0.84 -4.58
N PHE A 84 -12.06 -0.58 -3.40
CA PHE A 84 -11.91 -1.45 -2.23
C PHE A 84 -12.96 -2.58 -2.28
N ASN A 85 -12.63 -3.66 -2.95
CA ASN A 85 -13.47 -4.84 -3.13
C ASN A 85 -12.75 -6.11 -2.65
N GLU A 86 -13.43 -7.26 -2.71
CA GLU A 86 -12.89 -8.54 -2.23
C GLU A 86 -11.59 -8.93 -2.92
N ASP A 87 -11.49 -8.73 -4.24
CA ASP A 87 -10.29 -9.06 -5.02
C ASP A 87 -9.09 -8.21 -4.59
N THR A 88 -9.31 -6.91 -4.36
CA THR A 88 -8.27 -6.00 -3.86
C THR A 88 -7.80 -6.38 -2.46
N ILE A 89 -8.72 -6.83 -1.60
CA ILE A 89 -8.39 -7.28 -0.24
C ILE A 89 -7.58 -8.58 -0.28
N GLU A 90 -7.92 -9.52 -1.14
CA GLU A 90 -7.15 -10.76 -1.31
C GLU A 90 -5.74 -10.45 -1.80
N GLU A 91 -5.59 -9.56 -2.79
CA GLU A 91 -4.29 -9.09 -3.26
C GLU A 91 -3.50 -8.40 -2.13
N MET A 92 -4.16 -7.56 -1.33
CA MET A 92 -3.54 -6.91 -0.17
C MET A 92 -3.03 -7.93 0.85
N ILE A 93 -3.83 -8.92 1.20
CA ILE A 93 -3.44 -9.96 2.14
C ILE A 93 -2.22 -10.72 1.61
N ASP A 94 -2.24 -11.14 0.37
CA ASP A 94 -1.15 -11.90 -0.25
C ASP A 94 0.14 -11.07 -0.34
N VAL A 95 0.05 -9.85 -0.83
CA VAL A 95 1.22 -8.99 -1.08
C VAL A 95 1.74 -8.34 0.20
N LEU A 96 0.88 -7.84 1.08
CA LEU A 96 1.29 -7.09 2.27
C LEU A 96 1.68 -8.02 3.42
N PHE A 97 0.96 -9.09 3.63
CA PHE A 97 1.19 -10.02 4.74
C PHE A 97 1.92 -11.29 4.31
N GLY A 98 1.66 -11.81 3.13
CA GLY A 98 2.32 -13.00 2.59
C GLY A 98 3.77 -12.77 2.17
N SER A 99 4.14 -11.55 1.82
CA SER A 99 5.47 -11.19 1.31
C SER A 99 6.20 -10.15 2.16
N CYS A 100 5.87 -10.05 3.45
CA CYS A 100 6.50 -9.10 4.35
C CYS A 100 6.65 -9.66 5.76
N SER A 101 7.86 -9.55 6.32
CA SER A 101 8.17 -9.94 7.71
C SER A 101 8.28 -8.73 8.65
N MET A 102 7.92 -7.53 8.20
CA MET A 102 8.01 -6.28 8.98
C MET A 102 9.43 -6.00 9.52
N CYS A 103 10.47 -6.36 8.78
CA CYS A 103 11.86 -6.21 9.21
C CYS A 103 12.41 -4.77 9.13
N GLY A 104 11.71 -3.84 8.48
CA GLY A 104 12.07 -2.43 8.36
C GLY A 104 13.28 -2.11 7.47
N ARG A 105 13.89 -3.09 6.81
CA ARG A 105 15.07 -2.88 5.96
C ARG A 105 14.81 -1.93 4.80
N CYS A 106 13.62 -1.98 4.22
CA CYS A 106 13.23 -1.09 3.12
C CYS A 106 13.18 0.38 3.54
N ASN A 107 12.82 0.67 4.80
CA ASN A 107 12.81 2.04 5.33
C ASN A 107 14.23 2.63 5.37
N LEU A 108 15.23 1.81 5.73
CA LEU A 108 16.63 2.23 5.81
C LEU A 108 17.24 2.51 4.43
N HIS A 109 16.77 1.82 3.41
CA HIS A 109 17.27 1.96 2.04
C HIS A 109 16.52 3.00 1.21
N CYS A 110 15.43 3.56 1.73
CA CYS A 110 14.66 4.57 1.01
C CYS A 110 15.39 5.91 0.97
N SER A 111 15.70 6.40 -0.24
CA SER A 111 16.43 7.66 -0.44
C SER A 111 15.62 8.91 -0.05
N VAL A 112 14.29 8.82 -0.06
CA VAL A 112 13.39 9.93 0.30
C VAL A 112 12.75 9.77 1.69
N GLY A 113 13.12 8.73 2.43
CA GLY A 113 12.66 8.52 3.80
C GLY A 113 11.21 8.08 3.93
N VAL A 114 10.67 7.36 2.95
CA VAL A 114 9.33 6.75 3.03
C VAL A 114 9.29 5.70 4.11
N ASP A 115 8.34 5.81 5.03
CA ASP A 115 8.10 4.82 6.07
C ASP A 115 7.11 3.75 5.57
N ILE A 116 7.65 2.73 4.91
CA ILE A 116 6.87 1.66 4.29
C ILE A 116 6.24 0.78 5.37
N GLU A 117 6.97 0.50 6.44
CA GLU A 117 6.49 -0.30 7.56
C GLU A 117 5.29 0.36 8.25
N LEU A 118 5.31 1.68 8.43
CA LEU A 118 4.18 2.43 8.97
C LEU A 118 2.93 2.28 8.10
N SER A 119 3.09 2.30 6.78
CA SER A 119 1.98 2.10 5.84
C SER A 119 1.31 0.74 6.01
N LEU A 120 2.11 -0.30 6.28
CA LEU A 120 1.61 -1.67 6.48
C LEU A 120 0.94 -1.84 7.84
N ILE A 121 1.45 -1.21 8.89
CA ILE A 121 0.88 -1.28 10.25
C ILE A 121 -0.53 -0.68 10.30
N HIS A 122 -0.77 0.42 9.59
CA HIS A 122 -2.06 1.11 9.59
C HIS A 122 -3.17 0.40 8.78
N ILE A 123 -2.84 -0.65 8.07
CA ILE A 123 -3.80 -1.48 7.35
C ILE A 123 -4.25 -2.66 8.19
#